data_f6df91bc006bf936b8067289122a5c40
#
_entry.id   f6df91bc006bf936b8067289122a5c40
#
_cell.length_a   1.000
_cell.length_b   1.000
_cell.length_c   1.000
_cell.angle_alpha   90.00
_cell.angle_beta   90.00
_cell.angle_gamma   90.00
#
_symmetry.space_group_name_H-M   'P 1'
#
loop_
_entity.id
_entity.type
_entity.pdbx_description
1 polymer ?
#
loop_
_entity_poly.entity_id
_entity_poly.type
_entity_poly.pdbx_seq_one_letter_code
_entity_poly.pdbx_strand_id
1 'polypeptide(L)'
;MKFGKMGAAAIALSVAMTIGSTAQAQKATGTARAYVGVALIDGTGAPLQEDMGVLVESDRITSVLPSGELKAQLPEGAKVVDASGHYLLPGLIDTHVHMATVPNAERAKAYLRRYIYSGITGVRDMAGDMRALAELARQSRLQKIPAPDLYYSALLAGPSFFDDPRPGMAAEGEVPGDVPWMQAITPDTDMKETVAIARGTWATGIKIYANLPATEVRRITAEGHRQGIKIWAHSMVFPAYPSEVVGAGVDVISHACRLAFEVAGVRPNEYHHKAVLDFASLDPRSPVLADIFEQMEIRGTILDATLWLYANREQREREKPEDKRSAGICPSAFAGAMTRFAYESGVDISAGTDGMLGYDAEYPALFDELEVLAEKAEMPPLQVIRSATYVGARVLGLEDDRGTIEAGKRADLIFLSKNPLEDMANMRSVVLTVKGGTDYPREAYAPPTKAELEGEK
;
A
#
# COMPACT_ATOMS: atom_id res chain seq x y z
N MET A 1 0.36 -51.88 73.35
CA MET A 1 0.84 -50.73 72.67
C MET A 1 -0.33 -50.11 71.91
N LYS A 2 -0.85 -48.95 72.40
CA LYS A 2 -2.04 -48.27 71.83
C LYS A 2 -1.59 -47.23 70.84
N PHE A 3 -2.05 -47.30 69.62
CA PHE A 3 -1.90 -46.20 68.63
C PHE A 3 -3.13 -45.27 68.72
N GLY A 4 -2.91 -44.01 69.07
CA GLY A 4 -3.94 -42.96 69.09
C GLY A 4 -4.18 -42.45 67.68
N LYS A 5 -5.45 -42.30 67.36
CA LYS A 5 -5.90 -41.55 66.12
C LYS A 5 -5.92 -40.05 66.40
N MET A 6 -5.13 -39.29 65.64
CA MET A 6 -5.28 -37.79 65.56
C MET A 6 -6.14 -37.50 64.36
N GLY A 7 -7.27 -36.82 64.62
CA GLY A 7 -8.15 -36.32 63.63
C GLY A 7 -7.62 -34.99 63.04
N ALA A 8 -7.58 -34.91 61.74
CA ALA A 8 -7.27 -33.66 61.00
C ALA A 8 -8.58 -32.89 60.78
N ALA A 9 -8.64 -31.71 61.36
CA ALA A 9 -9.70 -30.72 61.05
C ALA A 9 -9.32 -29.93 59.80
N ALA A 10 -10.12 -30.08 58.77
CA ALA A 10 -9.97 -29.29 57.54
C ALA A 10 -10.63 -27.90 57.76
N ILE A 11 -9.82 -26.84 57.78
CA ILE A 11 -10.28 -25.47 57.77
C ILE A 11 -10.43 -25.08 56.29
N ALA A 12 -11.67 -24.95 55.80
CA ALA A 12 -11.99 -24.39 54.50
C ALA A 12 -11.86 -22.85 54.58
N LEU A 13 -10.81 -22.33 53.94
CA LEU A 13 -10.62 -20.88 53.76
C LEU A 13 -11.27 -20.50 52.44
N SER A 14 -12.48 -19.94 52.47
CA SER A 14 -13.14 -19.36 51.33
C SER A 14 -12.51 -17.97 51.00
N VAL A 15 -11.66 -17.96 49.98
CA VAL A 15 -11.17 -16.70 49.42
C VAL A 15 -12.20 -16.21 48.42
N ALA A 16 -12.97 -15.22 48.79
CA ALA A 16 -13.80 -14.44 47.88
C ALA A 16 -12.89 -13.55 46.96
N MET A 17 -12.67 -14.00 45.74
CA MET A 17 -12.08 -13.12 44.72
C MET A 17 -13.12 -12.11 44.28
N THR A 18 -13.04 -10.90 44.78
CA THR A 18 -13.68 -9.72 44.17
C THR A 18 -12.93 -9.38 42.86
N ILE A 19 -13.42 -9.86 41.73
CA ILE A 19 -13.03 -9.38 40.41
C ILE A 19 -13.78 -8.06 40.20
N GLY A 20 -13.21 -6.98 40.66
CA GLY A 20 -13.68 -5.63 40.40
C GLY A 20 -12.54 -4.79 39.88
N SER A 21 -12.28 -4.87 38.61
CA SER A 21 -11.56 -3.81 37.89
C SER A 21 -11.91 -3.89 36.43
N THR A 22 -13.03 -3.25 36.06
CA THR A 22 -13.23 -2.81 34.68
C THR A 22 -12.16 -1.75 34.43
N ALA A 23 -11.09 -2.18 33.74
CA ALA A 23 -10.21 -1.26 33.06
C ALA A 23 -11.05 -0.58 31.98
N GLN A 24 -11.74 0.51 32.34
CA GLN A 24 -12.25 1.47 31.40
C GLN A 24 -11.02 2.01 30.67
N ALA A 25 -10.85 1.63 29.40
CA ALA A 25 -9.95 2.32 28.51
C ALA A 25 -10.31 3.82 28.62
N GLN A 26 -9.39 4.59 29.13
CA GLN A 26 -9.53 6.03 29.25
C GLN A 26 -9.60 6.55 27.81
N LYS A 27 -10.82 6.82 27.33
CA LYS A 27 -11.07 7.44 26.04
C LYS A 27 -10.32 8.75 26.07
N ALA A 28 -9.24 8.87 25.29
CA ALA A 28 -8.55 10.14 25.14
C ALA A 28 -9.61 11.16 24.75
N THR A 29 -9.84 12.16 25.58
CA THR A 29 -10.75 13.29 25.31
C THR A 29 -10.05 14.19 24.30
N GLY A 30 -9.94 13.71 23.05
CA GLY A 30 -9.55 14.51 21.90
C GLY A 30 -10.64 15.56 21.68
N THR A 31 -10.24 16.82 21.62
CA THR A 31 -11.16 17.92 21.29
C THR A 31 -11.76 17.63 19.92
N ALA A 32 -13.09 17.57 19.82
CA ALA A 32 -13.78 17.41 18.55
C ALA A 32 -13.40 18.57 17.60
N ARG A 33 -13.16 18.28 16.34
CA ARG A 33 -12.84 19.26 15.30
C ARG A 33 -13.80 19.13 14.13
N ALA A 34 -14.42 20.22 13.75
CA ALA A 34 -15.31 20.32 12.61
C ALA A 34 -14.63 21.15 11.51
N TYR A 35 -14.28 20.53 10.42
CA TYR A 35 -13.84 21.21 9.20
C TYR A 35 -15.08 21.56 8.38
N VAL A 36 -15.30 22.82 8.03
CA VAL A 36 -16.52 23.29 7.37
C VAL A 36 -16.20 24.15 6.15
N GLY A 37 -17.11 24.15 5.16
CA GLY A 37 -16.97 24.93 3.92
C GLY A 37 -16.10 24.25 2.89
N VAL A 38 -15.80 22.95 3.01
CA VAL A 38 -14.93 22.23 2.07
C VAL A 38 -15.67 21.83 0.79
N ALA A 39 -14.94 21.77 -0.32
CA ALA A 39 -15.31 21.00 -1.50
C ALA A 39 -14.83 19.56 -1.29
N LEU A 40 -15.77 18.62 -1.07
CA LEU A 40 -15.48 17.24 -0.67
C LEU A 40 -15.37 16.31 -1.89
N ILE A 41 -14.25 15.61 -2.00
CA ILE A 41 -14.04 14.45 -2.87
C ILE A 41 -13.89 13.22 -1.95
N ASP A 42 -14.94 12.43 -1.80
CA ASP A 42 -15.07 11.43 -0.75
C ASP A 42 -14.22 10.15 -0.94
N GLY A 43 -13.55 10.01 -2.10
CA GLY A 43 -12.72 8.86 -2.46
C GLY A 43 -13.46 7.68 -3.08
N THR A 44 -14.79 7.73 -3.17
CA THR A 44 -15.59 6.65 -3.79
C THR A 44 -15.58 6.70 -5.33
N GLY A 45 -15.20 7.84 -5.91
CA GLY A 45 -15.37 8.16 -7.33
C GLY A 45 -16.66 8.91 -7.64
N ALA A 46 -17.46 9.23 -6.62
CA ALA A 46 -18.65 10.07 -6.73
C ALA A 46 -18.28 11.53 -7.07
N PRO A 47 -19.21 12.31 -7.64
CA PRO A 47 -18.99 13.71 -7.93
C PRO A 47 -18.64 14.55 -6.70
N LEU A 48 -17.86 15.61 -6.91
CA LEU A 48 -17.53 16.64 -5.91
C LEU A 48 -18.78 17.19 -5.22
N GLN A 49 -18.73 17.33 -3.91
CA GLN A 49 -19.80 17.90 -3.09
C GLN A 49 -19.32 19.24 -2.48
N GLU A 50 -20.02 20.32 -2.77
CA GLU A 50 -19.69 21.65 -2.28
C GLU A 50 -20.24 21.92 -0.88
N ASP A 51 -19.59 22.83 -0.14
CA ASP A 51 -19.99 23.33 1.18
C ASP A 51 -20.27 22.20 2.19
N MET A 52 -19.40 21.21 2.24
CA MET A 52 -19.50 20.10 3.17
C MET A 52 -18.75 20.37 4.46
N GLY A 53 -19.18 19.69 5.53
CA GLY A 53 -18.55 19.69 6.83
C GLY A 53 -18.20 18.25 7.26
N VAL A 54 -17.03 18.09 7.88
CA VAL A 54 -16.55 16.81 8.42
C VAL A 54 -16.19 17.00 9.88
N LEU A 55 -16.84 16.22 10.77
CA LEU A 55 -16.54 16.19 12.19
C LEU A 55 -15.58 15.04 12.49
N VAL A 56 -14.49 15.36 13.17
CA VAL A 56 -13.48 14.41 13.63
C VAL A 56 -13.43 14.42 15.16
N GLU A 57 -13.59 13.25 15.76
CA GLU A 57 -13.41 13.06 17.20
C GLU A 57 -12.32 12.00 17.45
N SER A 58 -11.28 12.39 18.15
CA SER A 58 -10.07 11.56 18.33
C SER A 58 -9.45 11.20 16.99
N ASP A 59 -9.48 9.94 16.59
CA ASP A 59 -8.91 9.42 15.35
C ASP A 59 -9.96 9.02 14.31
N ARG A 60 -11.27 9.36 14.53
CA ARG A 60 -12.39 8.94 13.69
C ARG A 60 -13.18 10.11 13.12
N ILE A 61 -13.68 9.92 11.94
CA ILE A 61 -14.74 10.72 11.33
C ILE A 61 -16.05 10.30 12.01
N THR A 62 -16.77 11.24 12.62
CA THR A 62 -18.05 10.94 13.31
C THR A 62 -19.25 11.46 12.53
N SER A 63 -19.05 12.46 11.67
CA SER A 63 -20.14 13.00 10.84
C SER A 63 -19.59 13.62 9.54
N VAL A 64 -20.37 13.49 8.45
CA VAL A 64 -20.15 14.14 7.15
C VAL A 64 -21.51 14.67 6.70
N LEU A 65 -21.67 16.00 6.70
CA LEU A 65 -22.96 16.68 6.44
C LEU A 65 -22.69 18.00 5.69
N PRO A 66 -23.70 18.61 5.06
CA PRO A 66 -23.61 20.01 4.63
C PRO A 66 -23.19 20.92 5.81
N SER A 67 -22.32 21.91 5.56
CA SER A 67 -21.69 22.72 6.62
C SER A 67 -22.68 23.37 7.57
N GLY A 68 -23.83 23.84 7.06
CA GLY A 68 -24.89 24.43 7.90
C GLY A 68 -25.52 23.43 8.84
N GLU A 69 -25.78 22.23 8.39
CA GLU A 69 -26.35 21.14 9.20
C GLU A 69 -25.36 20.65 10.26
N LEU A 70 -24.09 20.48 9.87
CA LEU A 70 -23.07 20.08 10.82
C LEU A 70 -22.90 21.10 11.94
N LYS A 71 -22.83 22.40 11.61
CA LYS A 71 -22.71 23.48 12.61
C LYS A 71 -23.84 23.48 13.64
N ALA A 72 -25.04 23.08 13.24
CA ALA A 72 -26.22 23.02 14.15
C ALA A 72 -26.17 21.81 15.12
N GLN A 73 -25.29 20.83 14.86
CA GLN A 73 -25.21 19.56 15.62
C GLN A 73 -23.85 19.35 16.32
N LEU A 74 -23.00 20.38 16.37
CA LEU A 74 -21.67 20.26 16.97
C LEU A 74 -21.74 19.92 18.45
N PRO A 75 -20.92 19.00 18.94
CA PRO A 75 -20.78 18.76 20.37
C PRO A 75 -20.21 20.00 21.08
N GLU A 76 -20.56 20.18 22.37
CA GLU A 76 -20.02 21.24 23.17
C GLU A 76 -18.48 21.22 23.21
N GLY A 77 -17.87 22.37 22.99
CA GLY A 77 -16.41 22.52 22.98
C GLY A 77 -15.73 22.07 21.67
N ALA A 78 -16.48 21.70 20.63
CA ALA A 78 -15.91 21.38 19.32
C ALA A 78 -15.19 22.60 18.71
N LYS A 79 -13.98 22.40 18.23
CA LYS A 79 -13.22 23.42 17.48
C LYS A 79 -13.71 23.47 16.03
N VAL A 80 -14.27 24.59 15.62
CA VAL A 80 -14.64 24.81 14.21
C VAL A 80 -13.42 25.36 13.46
N VAL A 81 -13.09 24.71 12.34
CA VAL A 81 -12.05 25.11 11.39
C VAL A 81 -12.73 25.50 10.08
N ASP A 82 -12.67 26.77 9.73
CA ASP A 82 -13.12 27.23 8.41
C ASP A 82 -12.10 26.76 7.36
N ALA A 83 -12.53 25.87 6.49
CA ALA A 83 -11.75 25.32 5.40
C ALA A 83 -12.34 25.68 4.02
N SER A 84 -13.08 26.78 3.98
CA SER A 84 -13.64 27.33 2.74
C SER A 84 -12.55 27.58 1.70
N GLY A 85 -12.82 27.21 0.45
CA GLY A 85 -11.86 27.33 -0.65
C GLY A 85 -10.82 26.20 -0.70
N HIS A 86 -10.94 25.19 0.17
CA HIS A 86 -10.09 23.99 0.10
C HIS A 86 -10.88 22.77 -0.39
N TYR A 87 -10.15 21.86 -1.03
CA TYR A 87 -10.63 20.55 -1.45
C TYR A 87 -10.20 19.52 -0.41
N LEU A 88 -11.17 18.78 0.10
CA LEU A 88 -10.95 17.75 1.12
C LEU A 88 -11.07 16.36 0.49
N LEU A 89 -10.02 15.53 0.65
CA LEU A 89 -9.96 14.18 0.14
C LEU A 89 -9.53 13.22 1.27
N PRO A 90 -9.74 11.89 1.10
CA PRO A 90 -9.09 10.90 1.96
C PRO A 90 -7.57 10.98 1.82
N GLY A 91 -6.85 10.61 2.88
CA GLY A 91 -5.41 10.45 2.83
C GLY A 91 -4.98 9.45 1.74
N LEU A 92 -3.94 9.80 0.99
CA LEU A 92 -3.43 8.98 -0.11
C LEU A 92 -2.72 7.73 0.41
N ILE A 93 -2.74 6.67 -0.39
CA ILE A 93 -2.04 5.40 -0.13
C ILE A 93 -1.17 5.06 -1.35
N ASP A 94 0.16 5.00 -1.15
CA ASP A 94 1.09 4.46 -2.15
C ASP A 94 1.17 2.94 -1.96
N THR A 95 0.64 2.19 -2.93
CA THR A 95 0.52 0.75 -2.82
C THR A 95 1.77 -0.03 -3.22
N HIS A 96 2.89 0.65 -3.54
CA HIS A 96 4.13 -0.03 -3.92
C HIS A 96 5.37 0.81 -3.59
N VAL A 97 5.95 0.59 -2.43
CA VAL A 97 7.19 1.25 -2.02
C VAL A 97 8.23 0.24 -1.53
N HIS A 98 9.47 0.71 -1.35
CA HIS A 98 10.62 -0.05 -0.87
C HIS A 98 11.42 0.76 0.17
N MET A 99 10.83 1.02 1.34
CA MET A 99 11.40 1.89 2.37
C MET A 99 12.61 1.26 3.11
N ALA A 100 12.62 -0.07 3.20
CA ALA A 100 13.63 -0.80 3.96
C ALA A 100 14.26 -1.97 3.18
N THR A 101 14.38 -1.89 1.85
CA THR A 101 15.17 -2.85 1.07
C THR A 101 16.62 -2.82 1.53
N VAL A 102 17.17 -1.62 1.76
CA VAL A 102 18.38 -1.45 2.57
C VAL A 102 17.93 -1.00 3.95
N PRO A 103 18.23 -1.72 5.03
CA PRO A 103 17.69 -1.45 6.37
C PRO A 103 18.39 -0.23 7.03
N ASN A 104 18.24 0.94 6.41
CA ASN A 104 18.71 2.22 6.94
C ASN A 104 17.53 3.00 7.52
N ALA A 105 17.42 3.02 8.84
CA ALA A 105 16.29 3.62 9.54
C ALA A 105 16.20 5.14 9.34
N GLU A 106 17.31 5.87 9.29
CA GLU A 106 17.29 7.33 9.11
C GLU A 106 16.87 7.71 7.70
N ARG A 107 17.36 6.98 6.70
CA ARG A 107 16.91 7.13 5.32
C ARG A 107 15.42 6.86 5.17
N ALA A 108 14.94 5.76 5.76
CA ALA A 108 13.52 5.41 5.72
C ALA A 108 12.65 6.49 6.39
N LYS A 109 13.03 6.99 7.57
CA LYS A 109 12.33 8.07 8.27
C LYS A 109 12.28 9.36 7.45
N ALA A 110 13.37 9.69 6.74
CA ALA A 110 13.45 10.88 5.89
C ALA A 110 12.45 10.79 4.71
N TYR A 111 12.35 9.63 4.06
CA TYR A 111 11.34 9.39 3.03
C TYR A 111 9.92 9.43 3.61
N LEU A 112 9.67 8.73 4.72
CA LEU A 112 8.35 8.69 5.35
C LEU A 112 7.88 10.08 5.80
N ARG A 113 8.80 10.94 6.29
CA ARG A 113 8.52 12.34 6.59
C ARG A 113 8.04 13.09 5.35
N ARG A 114 8.70 12.93 4.18
CA ARG A 114 8.24 13.52 2.92
C ARG A 114 6.82 13.04 2.56
N TYR A 115 6.54 11.76 2.73
CA TYR A 115 5.26 11.17 2.39
C TYR A 115 4.11 11.76 3.22
N ILE A 116 4.25 11.78 4.56
CA ILE A 116 3.15 12.25 5.42
C ILE A 116 2.85 13.74 5.23
N TYR A 117 3.87 14.59 5.08
CA TYR A 117 3.65 16.01 4.80
C TYR A 117 3.16 16.31 3.37
N SER A 118 3.13 15.30 2.51
CA SER A 118 2.60 15.38 1.15
C SER A 118 1.22 14.73 1.02
N GLY A 119 0.52 14.42 2.11
CA GLY A 119 -0.85 13.86 2.02
C GLY A 119 -0.93 12.34 1.97
N ILE A 120 0.20 11.63 2.00
CA ILE A 120 0.20 10.16 1.97
C ILE A 120 0.12 9.66 3.42
N THR A 121 -0.97 8.97 3.75
CA THR A 121 -1.26 8.46 5.10
C THR A 121 -1.04 6.96 5.25
N GLY A 122 -0.89 6.24 4.15
CA GLY A 122 -0.58 4.82 4.13
C GLY A 122 0.42 4.45 3.02
N VAL A 123 1.27 3.46 3.27
CA VAL A 123 2.18 2.88 2.27
C VAL A 123 2.22 1.37 2.38
N ARG A 124 2.39 0.68 1.23
CA ARG A 124 2.63 -0.76 1.18
C ARG A 124 4.06 -1.04 0.72
N ASP A 125 4.91 -1.49 1.65
CA ASP A 125 6.27 -1.91 1.31
C ASP A 125 6.28 -3.34 0.74
N MET A 126 6.82 -3.48 -0.46
CA MET A 126 6.74 -4.70 -1.26
C MET A 126 8.02 -5.55 -1.17
N ALA A 127 8.41 -5.80 0.04
CA ALA A 127 9.52 -6.61 0.55
C ALA A 127 10.79 -5.81 0.86
N GLY A 128 11.09 -5.73 2.13
CA GLY A 128 12.29 -5.17 2.72
C GLY A 128 12.71 -5.99 3.94
N ASP A 129 13.66 -5.49 4.71
CA ASP A 129 14.03 -6.09 5.99
C ASP A 129 12.91 -5.88 7.01
N MET A 130 12.27 -6.99 7.39
CA MET A 130 11.11 -6.96 8.29
C MET A 130 11.44 -6.45 9.69
N ARG A 131 12.68 -6.60 10.14
CA ARG A 131 13.15 -6.09 11.45
C ARG A 131 13.07 -4.56 11.47
N ALA A 132 13.49 -3.93 10.37
CA ALA A 132 13.40 -2.48 10.19
C ALA A 132 11.96 -2.02 9.95
N LEU A 133 11.21 -2.70 9.07
CA LEU A 133 9.82 -2.35 8.73
C LEU A 133 8.89 -2.45 9.94
N ALA A 134 8.99 -3.49 10.75
CA ALA A 134 8.17 -3.66 11.94
C ALA A 134 8.38 -2.53 12.95
N GLU A 135 9.63 -2.09 13.17
CA GLU A 135 9.92 -0.98 14.06
C GLU A 135 9.45 0.36 13.50
N LEU A 136 9.67 0.63 12.22
CA LEU A 136 9.15 1.84 11.56
C LEU A 136 7.62 1.89 11.63
N ALA A 137 6.93 0.78 11.35
CA ALA A 137 5.48 0.68 11.44
C ALA A 137 4.97 0.92 12.87
N ARG A 138 5.67 0.38 13.88
CA ARG A 138 5.35 0.62 15.29
C ARG A 138 5.52 2.09 15.67
N GLN A 139 6.63 2.71 15.27
CA GLN A 139 6.90 4.13 15.54
C GLN A 139 5.86 5.05 14.88
N SER A 140 5.49 4.75 13.62
CA SER A 140 4.45 5.49 12.91
C SER A 140 3.08 5.39 13.59
N ARG A 141 2.63 4.18 13.93
CA ARG A 141 1.34 3.96 14.62
C ARG A 141 1.26 4.65 15.97
N LEU A 142 2.39 4.72 16.68
CA LEU A 142 2.50 5.41 17.96
C LEU A 142 2.78 6.91 17.80
N GLN A 143 2.79 7.44 16.56
CA GLN A 143 3.06 8.85 16.25
C GLN A 143 4.39 9.36 16.82
N LYS A 144 5.38 8.47 16.98
CA LYS A 144 6.73 8.81 17.45
C LYS A 144 7.61 9.40 16.34
N ILE A 145 7.23 9.18 15.10
CA ILE A 145 7.85 9.76 13.91
C ILE A 145 6.74 10.29 12.99
N PRO A 146 6.99 11.38 12.24
CA PRO A 146 6.08 11.84 11.20
C PRO A 146 6.17 10.88 10.00
N ALA A 147 5.20 9.99 9.89
CA ALA A 147 5.19 8.94 8.88
C ALA A 147 3.77 8.47 8.55
N PRO A 148 3.49 8.02 7.30
CA PRO A 148 2.29 7.26 6.99
C PRO A 148 2.27 5.93 7.76
N ASP A 149 1.12 5.28 7.88
CA ASP A 149 1.06 3.89 8.36
C ASP A 149 1.74 2.96 7.36
N LEU A 150 2.58 2.05 7.85
CA LEU A 150 3.32 1.10 7.02
C LEU A 150 2.66 -0.28 7.09
N TYR A 151 2.34 -0.80 5.91
CA TYR A 151 1.91 -2.18 5.65
C TYR A 151 2.98 -2.83 4.79
N TYR A 152 3.32 -4.08 5.03
CA TYR A 152 4.48 -4.68 4.37
C TYR A 152 4.31 -6.18 4.15
N SER A 153 5.04 -6.71 3.16
CA SER A 153 4.95 -8.09 2.71
C SER A 153 6.13 -8.95 3.16
N ALA A 154 5.84 -10.18 3.59
CA ALA A 154 6.84 -11.24 3.49
C ALA A 154 7.01 -11.64 2.01
N LEU A 155 8.21 -12.07 1.62
CA LEU A 155 8.53 -12.44 0.24
C LEU A 155 8.67 -13.96 0.13
N LEU A 156 7.92 -14.54 -0.82
CA LEU A 156 8.08 -15.95 -1.21
C LEU A 156 8.47 -16.04 -2.68
N ALA A 157 9.50 -16.82 -2.98
CA ALA A 157 10.01 -17.01 -4.34
C ALA A 157 10.65 -18.40 -4.51
N GLY A 158 10.90 -18.81 -5.75
CA GLY A 158 11.72 -20.01 -6.03
C GLY A 158 13.16 -19.81 -5.56
N PRO A 159 13.88 -20.91 -5.23
CA PRO A 159 15.24 -20.83 -4.68
C PRO A 159 16.22 -20.00 -5.52
N SER A 160 16.20 -20.16 -6.83
CA SER A 160 17.13 -19.44 -7.75
C SER A 160 16.89 -17.92 -7.80
N PHE A 161 15.76 -17.41 -7.28
CA PHE A 161 15.55 -15.96 -7.15
C PHE A 161 16.47 -15.33 -6.12
N PHE A 162 16.86 -16.05 -5.09
CA PHE A 162 17.68 -15.53 -3.99
C PHE A 162 19.16 -15.34 -4.34
N ASP A 163 19.58 -15.71 -5.56
CA ASP A 163 20.88 -15.34 -6.15
C ASP A 163 20.91 -13.87 -6.61
N ASP A 164 19.75 -13.18 -6.69
CA ASP A 164 19.67 -11.74 -6.95
C ASP A 164 20.24 -10.95 -5.75
N PRO A 165 21.02 -9.86 -5.98
CA PRO A 165 21.61 -9.09 -4.90
C PRO A 165 20.60 -8.35 -3.99
N ARG A 166 19.38 -8.06 -4.49
CA ARG A 166 18.37 -7.31 -3.74
C ARG A 166 17.85 -8.03 -2.48
N PRO A 167 17.51 -9.34 -2.53
CA PRO A 167 17.24 -10.12 -1.33
C PRO A 167 18.37 -10.08 -0.31
N GLY A 168 19.63 -10.12 -0.75
CA GLY A 168 20.80 -10.00 0.12
C GLY A 168 20.83 -8.68 0.89
N MET A 169 20.49 -7.56 0.24
CA MET A 169 20.37 -6.26 0.92
C MET A 169 19.21 -6.22 1.94
N ALA A 170 18.09 -6.89 1.64
CA ALA A 170 16.91 -6.93 2.52
C ALA A 170 16.97 -8.03 3.60
N ALA A 171 18.01 -8.87 3.56
CA ALA A 171 18.30 -9.90 4.56
C ALA A 171 19.68 -9.69 5.20
N GLU A 172 20.15 -8.45 5.29
CA GLU A 172 21.51 -8.12 5.72
C GLU A 172 21.89 -8.83 7.03
N GLY A 173 23.01 -9.55 7.00
CA GLY A 173 23.50 -10.38 8.09
C GLY A 173 22.91 -11.80 8.15
N GLU A 174 22.01 -12.16 7.24
CA GLU A 174 21.32 -13.46 7.18
C GLU A 174 21.38 -14.05 5.76
N VAL A 175 20.88 -15.25 5.59
CA VAL A 175 20.83 -15.96 4.31
C VAL A 175 19.49 -15.67 3.61
N PRO A 176 19.49 -15.00 2.44
CA PRO A 176 18.26 -14.80 1.66
C PRO A 176 17.61 -16.14 1.30
N GLY A 177 16.30 -16.22 1.46
CA GLY A 177 15.55 -17.46 1.23
C GLY A 177 15.43 -18.38 2.44
N ASP A 178 16.20 -18.12 3.51
CA ASP A 178 16.20 -18.92 4.75
C ASP A 178 15.88 -18.04 5.98
N VAL A 179 15.14 -16.96 5.78
CA VAL A 179 14.69 -16.08 6.87
C VAL A 179 13.18 -16.00 6.92
N PRO A 180 12.58 -15.72 8.10
CA PRO A 180 11.12 -15.71 8.27
C PRO A 180 10.35 -14.83 7.30
N TRP A 181 10.96 -13.75 6.84
CA TRP A 181 10.33 -12.77 5.92
C TRP A 181 10.71 -12.96 4.45
N MET A 182 11.64 -13.89 4.14
CA MET A 182 12.04 -14.25 2.78
C MET A 182 12.30 -15.74 2.72
N GLN A 183 11.36 -16.51 2.17
CA GLN A 183 11.44 -17.97 2.17
C GLN A 183 11.49 -18.53 0.76
N ALA A 184 12.44 -19.44 0.53
CA ALA A 184 12.55 -20.22 -0.69
C ALA A 184 11.49 -21.33 -0.72
N ILE A 185 10.70 -21.37 -1.80
CA ILE A 185 9.59 -22.30 -1.97
C ILE A 185 9.95 -23.40 -2.97
N THR A 186 9.76 -24.63 -2.56
CA THR A 186 9.94 -25.85 -3.36
C THR A 186 8.66 -26.70 -3.31
N PRO A 187 8.54 -27.75 -4.15
CA PRO A 187 7.42 -28.67 -4.07
C PRO A 187 7.26 -29.35 -2.68
N ASP A 188 8.36 -29.51 -1.95
CA ASP A 188 8.39 -30.17 -0.64
C ASP A 188 8.13 -29.19 0.53
N THR A 189 7.96 -27.89 0.26
CA THR A 189 7.73 -26.88 1.30
C THR A 189 6.41 -27.11 2.02
N ASP A 190 6.43 -27.12 3.37
CA ASP A 190 5.20 -27.08 4.18
C ASP A 190 4.59 -25.67 4.14
N MET A 191 3.57 -25.49 3.29
CA MET A 191 2.92 -24.21 3.10
C MET A 191 2.25 -23.67 4.36
N LYS A 192 1.74 -24.56 5.23
CA LYS A 192 1.08 -24.16 6.48
C LYS A 192 2.07 -23.52 7.43
N GLU A 193 3.23 -24.12 7.59
CA GLU A 193 4.31 -23.58 8.41
C GLU A 193 4.88 -22.30 7.80
N THR A 194 5.18 -22.31 6.51
CA THR A 194 5.71 -21.16 5.76
C THR A 194 4.86 -19.90 5.93
N VAL A 195 3.55 -20.02 5.72
CA VAL A 195 2.62 -18.90 5.88
C VAL A 195 2.50 -18.46 7.34
N ALA A 196 2.50 -19.40 8.28
CA ALA A 196 2.47 -19.08 9.70
C ALA A 196 3.74 -18.33 10.16
N ILE A 197 4.91 -18.72 9.67
CA ILE A 197 6.19 -18.03 9.90
C ILE A 197 6.11 -16.60 9.32
N ALA A 198 5.69 -16.46 8.07
CA ALA A 198 5.53 -15.14 7.43
C ALA A 198 4.60 -14.21 8.23
N ARG A 199 3.45 -14.71 8.70
CA ARG A 199 2.53 -13.96 9.57
C ARG A 199 3.17 -13.60 10.92
N GLY A 200 4.00 -14.45 11.46
CA GLY A 200 4.74 -14.23 12.72
C GLY A 200 5.67 -13.01 12.68
N THR A 201 6.04 -12.52 11.49
CA THR A 201 6.82 -11.30 11.30
C THR A 201 5.97 -10.02 11.29
N TRP A 202 4.66 -10.10 11.59
CA TRP A 202 3.66 -9.04 11.46
C TRP A 202 3.47 -8.54 10.03
N ALA A 203 3.89 -9.31 9.02
CA ALA A 203 3.56 -9.03 7.62
C ALA A 203 2.04 -8.94 7.44
N THR A 204 1.61 -7.93 6.69
CA THR A 204 0.19 -7.70 6.37
C THR A 204 -0.23 -8.39 5.08
N GLY A 205 0.74 -8.85 4.30
CA GLY A 205 0.55 -9.64 3.08
C GLY A 205 1.76 -10.49 2.75
N ILE A 206 1.62 -11.34 1.76
CA ILE A 206 2.70 -12.13 1.18
C ILE A 206 2.91 -11.66 -0.26
N LYS A 207 4.15 -11.34 -0.62
CA LYS A 207 4.58 -11.08 -2.00
C LYS A 207 5.09 -12.35 -2.63
N ILE A 208 4.38 -12.88 -3.62
CA ILE A 208 4.90 -13.90 -4.54
C ILE A 208 5.73 -13.18 -5.60
N TYR A 209 7.04 -13.43 -5.60
CA TYR A 209 7.93 -12.62 -6.43
C TYR A 209 8.25 -13.26 -7.78
N ALA A 210 8.98 -14.38 -7.78
CA ALA A 210 9.50 -14.96 -9.02
C ALA A 210 9.90 -16.44 -8.86
N ASN A 211 10.20 -17.07 -10.00
CA ASN A 211 10.79 -18.39 -10.17
C ASN A 211 9.94 -19.50 -9.53
N LEU A 212 8.61 -19.37 -9.65
CA LEU A 212 7.64 -20.33 -9.15
C LEU A 212 6.68 -20.77 -10.26
N PRO A 213 6.39 -22.08 -10.39
CA PRO A 213 5.34 -22.56 -11.27
C PRO A 213 3.95 -22.26 -10.71
N ALA A 214 2.93 -22.29 -11.55
CA ALA A 214 1.54 -22.01 -11.20
C ALA A 214 1.00 -22.88 -10.04
N THR A 215 1.53 -24.09 -9.88
CA THR A 215 1.18 -24.98 -8.77
C THR A 215 1.54 -24.38 -7.42
N GLU A 216 2.74 -23.80 -7.31
CA GLU A 216 3.20 -23.18 -6.06
C GLU A 216 2.49 -21.86 -5.80
N VAL A 217 2.23 -21.06 -6.84
CA VAL A 217 1.41 -19.84 -6.71
C VAL A 217 0.04 -20.17 -6.13
N ARG A 218 -0.63 -21.22 -6.63
CA ARG A 218 -1.92 -21.68 -6.10
C ARG A 218 -1.83 -22.17 -4.65
N ARG A 219 -0.77 -22.93 -4.30
CA ARG A 219 -0.56 -23.44 -2.93
C ARG A 219 -0.37 -22.30 -1.93
N ILE A 220 0.47 -21.29 -2.28
CA ILE A 220 0.70 -20.12 -1.45
C ILE A 220 -0.60 -19.33 -1.27
N THR A 221 -1.33 -19.09 -2.38
CA THR A 221 -2.57 -18.30 -2.35
C THR A 221 -3.64 -18.98 -1.50
N ALA A 222 -3.88 -20.27 -1.72
CA ALA A 222 -4.89 -21.01 -0.98
C ALA A 222 -4.58 -21.04 0.54
N GLU A 223 -3.33 -21.27 0.92
CA GLU A 223 -2.95 -21.30 2.32
C GLU A 223 -2.93 -19.90 2.95
N GLY A 224 -2.49 -18.88 2.22
CA GLY A 224 -2.54 -17.50 2.67
C GLY A 224 -3.96 -17.06 3.00
N HIS A 225 -4.90 -17.29 2.10
CA HIS A 225 -6.33 -16.99 2.32
C HIS A 225 -6.90 -17.81 3.49
N ARG A 226 -6.55 -19.09 3.58
CA ARG A 226 -6.97 -19.93 4.72
C ARG A 226 -6.50 -19.39 6.08
N GLN A 227 -5.33 -18.75 6.11
CA GLN A 227 -4.78 -18.11 7.31
C GLN A 227 -5.17 -16.63 7.44
N GLY A 228 -5.95 -16.06 6.52
CA GLY A 228 -6.44 -14.69 6.58
C GLY A 228 -5.36 -13.62 6.32
N ILE A 229 -4.41 -13.90 5.40
CA ILE A 229 -3.41 -12.93 4.96
C ILE A 229 -3.55 -12.65 3.45
N LYS A 230 -3.38 -11.39 3.04
CA LYS A 230 -3.45 -10.95 1.65
C LYS A 230 -2.31 -11.54 0.82
N ILE A 231 -2.59 -11.88 -0.44
CA ILE A 231 -1.61 -12.39 -1.40
C ILE A 231 -1.43 -11.40 -2.54
N TRP A 232 -0.23 -10.91 -2.66
CA TRP A 232 0.21 -9.96 -3.68
C TRP A 232 1.26 -10.64 -4.56
N ALA A 233 1.18 -10.49 -5.87
CA ALA A 233 2.10 -11.16 -6.78
C ALA A 233 2.62 -10.21 -7.86
N HIS A 234 3.74 -10.53 -8.47
CA HIS A 234 4.02 -10.03 -9.81
C HIS A 234 2.95 -10.53 -10.78
N SER A 235 2.55 -9.73 -11.77
CA SER A 235 1.59 -10.20 -12.78
C SER A 235 2.10 -11.37 -13.62
N MET A 236 3.44 -11.57 -13.69
CA MET A 236 4.07 -12.80 -14.14
C MET A 236 5.15 -13.24 -13.15
N VAL A 237 5.11 -14.50 -12.72
CA VAL A 237 5.97 -15.04 -11.65
C VAL A 237 7.11 -15.92 -12.21
N PHE A 238 7.13 -16.24 -13.51
CA PHE A 238 8.16 -17.05 -14.17
C PHE A 238 8.43 -18.43 -13.51
N PRO A 239 7.96 -19.59 -14.09
CA PRO A 239 7.26 -19.63 -15.36
C PRO A 239 5.74 -19.42 -15.27
N ALA A 240 5.15 -19.20 -14.08
CA ALA A 240 3.72 -18.96 -13.97
C ALA A 240 3.31 -17.72 -14.77
N TYR A 241 2.43 -17.91 -15.75
CA TYR A 241 1.89 -16.87 -16.62
C TYR A 241 0.91 -15.96 -15.90
N PRO A 242 0.65 -14.73 -16.41
CA PRO A 242 -0.36 -13.82 -15.89
C PRO A 242 -1.73 -14.47 -15.68
N SER A 243 -2.25 -15.21 -16.66
CA SER A 243 -3.52 -15.94 -16.56
C SER A 243 -3.51 -17.00 -15.44
N GLU A 244 -2.39 -17.66 -15.21
CA GLU A 244 -2.21 -18.66 -14.14
C GLU A 244 -2.10 -18.00 -12.77
N VAL A 245 -1.45 -16.83 -12.68
CA VAL A 245 -1.34 -16.04 -11.44
C VAL A 245 -2.70 -15.51 -11.03
N VAL A 246 -3.45 -14.90 -11.96
CA VAL A 246 -4.84 -14.44 -11.72
C VAL A 246 -5.74 -15.64 -11.40
N GLY A 247 -5.60 -16.74 -12.15
CA GLY A 247 -6.34 -17.99 -11.93
C GLY A 247 -6.08 -18.63 -10.57
N ALA A 248 -4.94 -18.35 -9.93
CA ALA A 248 -4.65 -18.77 -8.56
C ALA A 248 -5.47 -17.98 -7.51
N GLY A 249 -6.08 -16.85 -7.88
CA GLY A 249 -6.94 -16.05 -7.00
C GLY A 249 -6.18 -15.07 -6.11
N VAL A 250 -5.01 -14.58 -6.54
CA VAL A 250 -4.25 -13.56 -5.80
C VAL A 250 -5.07 -12.26 -5.67
N ASP A 251 -4.89 -11.52 -4.57
CA ASP A 251 -5.66 -10.30 -4.31
C ASP A 251 -5.18 -9.13 -5.19
N VAL A 252 -3.89 -9.05 -5.48
CA VAL A 252 -3.30 -7.96 -6.28
C VAL A 252 -2.20 -8.52 -7.17
N ILE A 253 -2.16 -8.07 -8.43
CA ILE A 253 -1.00 -8.27 -9.31
C ILE A 253 -0.31 -6.94 -9.58
N SER A 254 1.03 -6.93 -9.61
CA SER A 254 1.83 -5.72 -9.85
C SER A 254 2.54 -5.76 -11.20
N HIS A 255 2.73 -4.55 -11.79
CA HIS A 255 3.49 -4.31 -13.00
C HIS A 255 2.77 -4.66 -14.30
N ALA A 256 2.02 -3.69 -14.82
CA ALA A 256 1.21 -3.85 -16.03
C ALA A 256 1.97 -4.46 -17.22
N CYS A 257 3.22 -4.02 -17.48
CA CYS A 257 4.00 -4.52 -18.62
C CYS A 257 4.33 -6.01 -18.58
N ARG A 258 4.23 -6.68 -17.42
CA ARG A 258 4.45 -8.13 -17.35
C ARG A 258 3.30 -8.94 -17.96
N LEU A 259 2.11 -8.34 -18.08
CA LEU A 259 0.99 -8.92 -18.81
C LEU A 259 1.32 -9.12 -20.31
N ALA A 260 2.27 -8.35 -20.87
CA ALA A 260 2.70 -8.47 -22.24
C ALA A 260 3.31 -9.85 -22.58
N PHE A 261 3.82 -10.60 -21.58
CA PHE A 261 4.30 -11.96 -21.82
C PHE A 261 3.18 -12.91 -22.25
N GLU A 262 1.96 -12.72 -21.75
CA GLU A 262 0.78 -13.47 -22.21
C GLU A 262 0.46 -13.14 -23.67
N VAL A 263 0.48 -11.85 -24.02
CA VAL A 263 0.22 -11.37 -25.39
C VAL A 263 1.27 -11.91 -26.37
N ALA A 264 2.54 -11.91 -25.96
CA ALA A 264 3.64 -12.40 -26.79
C ALA A 264 3.69 -13.93 -26.92
N GLY A 265 2.97 -14.66 -26.06
CA GLY A 265 3.03 -16.13 -26.02
C GLY A 265 4.40 -16.68 -25.63
N VAL A 266 5.22 -15.89 -24.94
CA VAL A 266 6.59 -16.25 -24.53
C VAL A 266 6.63 -16.57 -23.06
N ARG A 267 7.08 -17.78 -22.69
CA ARG A 267 7.15 -18.27 -21.32
C ARG A 267 8.60 -18.46 -20.84
N PRO A 268 9.27 -17.42 -20.35
CA PRO A 268 10.57 -17.59 -19.70
C PRO A 268 10.44 -18.41 -18.41
N ASN A 269 11.44 -19.25 -18.15
CA ASN A 269 11.45 -20.09 -16.96
C ASN A 269 11.84 -19.34 -15.69
N GLU A 270 12.63 -18.27 -15.83
CA GLU A 270 13.20 -17.53 -14.71
C GLU A 270 13.18 -16.03 -14.93
N TYR A 271 13.11 -15.29 -13.84
CA TYR A 271 13.04 -13.84 -13.79
C TYR A 271 14.23 -13.15 -14.48
N HIS A 272 15.46 -13.65 -14.28
CA HIS A 272 16.67 -13.04 -14.82
C HIS A 272 16.95 -13.41 -16.28
N HIS A 273 16.39 -14.51 -16.76
CA HIS A 273 16.54 -15.00 -18.11
C HIS A 273 15.28 -14.78 -18.97
N LYS A 274 14.51 -13.73 -18.65
CA LYS A 274 13.32 -13.37 -19.42
C LYS A 274 13.70 -12.91 -20.82
N ALA A 275 12.87 -13.31 -21.79
CA ALA A 275 13.00 -12.86 -23.17
C ALA A 275 12.81 -11.33 -23.28
N VAL A 276 13.52 -10.72 -24.21
CA VAL A 276 13.27 -9.35 -24.66
C VAL A 276 12.02 -9.35 -25.53
N LEU A 277 11.01 -8.56 -25.17
CA LEU A 277 9.78 -8.42 -25.93
C LEU A 277 9.89 -7.29 -26.94
N ASP A 278 9.37 -7.52 -28.14
CA ASP A 278 9.17 -6.48 -29.15
C ASP A 278 7.78 -5.85 -28.94
N PHE A 279 7.69 -4.85 -28.08
CA PHE A 279 6.45 -4.18 -27.76
C PHE A 279 5.77 -3.51 -28.96
N ALA A 280 6.52 -3.18 -30.03
CA ALA A 280 5.95 -2.58 -31.24
C ALA A 280 5.08 -3.58 -32.04
N SER A 281 5.32 -4.87 -31.87
CA SER A 281 4.55 -5.95 -32.51
C SER A 281 3.37 -6.45 -31.67
N LEU A 282 3.24 -6.00 -30.42
CA LEU A 282 2.20 -6.46 -29.49
C LEU A 282 1.00 -5.52 -29.47
N ASP A 283 -0.19 -6.08 -29.36
CA ASP A 283 -1.42 -5.32 -29.17
C ASP A 283 -1.73 -5.21 -27.66
N PRO A 284 -1.70 -3.99 -27.06
CA PRO A 284 -2.04 -3.79 -25.65
C PRO A 284 -3.52 -4.06 -25.35
N ARG A 285 -4.37 -4.22 -26.37
CA ARG A 285 -5.79 -4.59 -26.25
C ARG A 285 -6.08 -6.00 -26.79
N SER A 286 -5.08 -6.87 -26.80
CA SER A 286 -5.21 -8.27 -27.26
C SER A 286 -6.39 -8.98 -26.59
N PRO A 287 -7.17 -9.80 -27.32
CA PRO A 287 -8.25 -10.60 -26.75
C PRO A 287 -7.84 -11.48 -25.57
N VAL A 288 -6.59 -11.97 -25.55
CA VAL A 288 -6.10 -12.77 -24.42
C VAL A 288 -6.08 -11.96 -23.10
N LEU A 289 -5.89 -10.66 -23.16
CA LEU A 289 -5.98 -9.79 -21.99
C LEU A 289 -7.42 -9.57 -21.54
N ALA A 290 -8.39 -9.56 -22.47
CA ALA A 290 -9.81 -9.44 -22.11
C ALA A 290 -10.24 -10.59 -21.20
N ASP A 291 -9.85 -11.83 -21.50
CA ASP A 291 -10.15 -13.00 -20.65
C ASP A 291 -9.50 -12.88 -19.26
N ILE A 292 -8.27 -12.35 -19.21
CA ILE A 292 -7.58 -12.12 -17.92
C ILE A 292 -8.28 -11.05 -17.12
N PHE A 293 -8.65 -9.92 -17.73
CA PHE A 293 -9.30 -8.81 -17.04
C PHE A 293 -10.71 -9.17 -16.59
N GLU A 294 -11.48 -9.96 -17.36
CA GLU A 294 -12.75 -10.53 -16.92
C GLU A 294 -12.57 -11.41 -15.67
N GLN A 295 -11.54 -12.26 -15.64
CA GLN A 295 -11.23 -13.06 -14.45
C GLN A 295 -10.80 -12.20 -13.26
N MET A 296 -10.07 -11.11 -13.48
CA MET A 296 -9.69 -10.17 -12.43
C MET A 296 -10.91 -9.45 -11.86
N GLU A 297 -11.82 -8.98 -12.72
CA GLU A 297 -13.07 -8.32 -12.31
C GLU A 297 -13.92 -9.27 -11.46
N ILE A 298 -14.20 -10.47 -11.96
CA ILE A 298 -15.00 -11.50 -11.27
C ILE A 298 -14.43 -11.87 -9.89
N ARG A 299 -13.08 -11.93 -9.76
CA ARG A 299 -12.40 -12.30 -8.52
C ARG A 299 -12.12 -11.11 -7.60
N GLY A 300 -12.27 -9.88 -8.09
CA GLY A 300 -11.90 -8.67 -7.40
C GLY A 300 -10.37 -8.49 -7.29
N THR A 301 -9.58 -9.13 -8.16
CA THR A 301 -8.12 -8.95 -8.22
C THR A 301 -7.80 -7.56 -8.73
N ILE A 302 -6.96 -6.82 -8.00
CA ILE A 302 -6.58 -5.45 -8.30
C ILE A 302 -5.29 -5.42 -9.14
N LEU A 303 -5.21 -4.50 -10.11
CA LEU A 303 -3.97 -4.20 -10.84
C LEU A 303 -3.24 -3.03 -10.20
N ASP A 304 -2.09 -3.28 -9.62
CA ASP A 304 -1.09 -2.30 -9.21
C ASP A 304 -0.18 -2.01 -10.42
N ALA A 305 -0.56 -1.00 -11.21
CA ALA A 305 -0.04 -0.81 -12.56
C ALA A 305 1.42 -0.35 -12.61
N THR A 306 1.86 0.44 -11.63
CA THR A 306 3.22 1.03 -11.51
C THR A 306 3.66 1.78 -12.77
N LEU A 307 2.79 2.64 -13.32
CA LEU A 307 3.04 3.30 -14.61
C LEU A 307 4.21 4.29 -14.56
N TRP A 308 4.38 5.00 -13.44
CA TRP A 308 5.52 5.89 -13.25
C TRP A 308 6.87 5.15 -13.39
N LEU A 309 6.95 3.92 -12.91
CA LEU A 309 8.16 3.10 -13.06
C LEU A 309 8.58 2.99 -14.53
N TYR A 310 7.62 2.75 -15.43
CA TYR A 310 7.90 2.62 -16.88
C TYR A 310 8.23 3.97 -17.50
N ALA A 311 7.50 5.03 -17.16
CA ALA A 311 7.77 6.38 -17.65
C ALA A 311 9.17 6.87 -17.22
N ASN A 312 9.54 6.67 -15.95
CA ASN A 312 10.85 7.03 -15.42
C ASN A 312 11.99 6.19 -16.06
N ARG A 313 11.78 4.88 -16.28
CA ARG A 313 12.75 4.04 -16.98
C ARG A 313 12.93 4.47 -18.43
N GLU A 314 11.84 4.72 -19.14
CA GLU A 314 11.88 5.20 -20.52
C GLU A 314 12.62 6.54 -20.62
N GLN A 315 12.37 7.49 -19.72
CA GLN A 315 13.08 8.74 -19.67
C GLN A 315 14.58 8.55 -19.44
N ARG A 316 14.95 7.76 -18.43
CA ARG A 316 16.37 7.46 -18.14
C ARG A 316 17.08 6.78 -19.30
N GLU A 317 16.40 5.92 -20.06
CA GLU A 317 16.99 5.31 -21.26
C GLU A 317 17.19 6.33 -22.38
N ARG A 318 16.25 7.29 -22.57
CA ARG A 318 16.41 8.36 -23.56
C ARG A 318 17.61 9.28 -23.26
N GLU A 319 17.94 9.46 -21.98
CA GLU A 319 19.09 10.25 -21.53
C GLU A 319 20.45 9.56 -21.77
N LYS A 320 20.45 8.24 -21.98
CA LYS A 320 21.67 7.49 -22.31
C LYS A 320 22.06 7.68 -23.79
N PRO A 321 23.38 7.62 -24.09
CA PRO A 321 23.86 7.45 -25.45
C PRO A 321 23.16 6.27 -26.15
N GLU A 322 22.87 6.38 -27.44
CA GLU A 322 22.09 5.40 -28.18
C GLU A 322 22.67 3.98 -28.12
N ASP A 323 24.01 3.87 -28.18
CA ASP A 323 24.77 2.60 -28.08
C ASP A 323 24.73 1.95 -26.68
N LYS A 324 24.24 2.66 -25.68
CA LYS A 324 24.11 2.20 -24.27
C LYS A 324 22.66 1.98 -23.84
N ARG A 325 21.70 2.18 -24.74
CA ARG A 325 20.28 1.97 -24.42
C ARG A 325 19.96 0.49 -24.33
N SER A 326 19.18 0.14 -23.32
CA SER A 326 18.72 -1.24 -23.10
C SER A 326 17.62 -1.60 -24.10
N ALA A 327 17.70 -2.77 -24.71
CA ALA A 327 16.62 -3.30 -25.55
C ALA A 327 15.45 -3.79 -24.69
N GLY A 328 14.23 -3.76 -25.26
CA GLY A 328 13.04 -4.37 -24.64
C GLY A 328 12.51 -3.66 -23.40
N ILE A 329 12.77 -2.36 -23.26
CA ILE A 329 12.11 -1.54 -22.26
C ILE A 329 10.65 -1.36 -22.66
N CYS A 330 9.76 -1.64 -21.72
CA CYS A 330 8.33 -1.44 -21.96
C CYS A 330 8.04 0.08 -22.09
N PRO A 331 7.49 0.51 -23.24
CA PRO A 331 7.08 1.90 -23.40
C PRO A 331 5.96 2.27 -22.43
N SER A 332 6.04 3.47 -21.83
CA SER A 332 5.00 3.94 -20.91
C SER A 332 3.63 4.06 -21.58
N ALA A 333 3.60 4.40 -22.86
CA ALA A 333 2.37 4.43 -23.65
C ALA A 333 1.74 3.03 -23.80
N PHE A 334 2.55 1.98 -23.97
CA PHE A 334 2.06 0.59 -24.04
C PHE A 334 1.50 0.14 -22.67
N ALA A 335 2.23 0.41 -21.59
CA ALA A 335 1.78 0.13 -20.23
C ALA A 335 0.47 0.86 -19.90
N GLY A 336 0.37 2.14 -20.27
CA GLY A 336 -0.83 2.96 -20.11
C GLY A 336 -2.03 2.39 -20.87
N ALA A 337 -1.84 2.02 -22.15
CA ALA A 337 -2.90 1.43 -22.97
C ALA A 337 -3.44 0.10 -22.39
N MET A 338 -2.55 -0.76 -21.86
CA MET A 338 -2.98 -1.99 -21.16
C MET A 338 -3.72 -1.69 -19.87
N THR A 339 -3.23 -0.72 -19.07
CA THR A 339 -3.90 -0.30 -17.83
C THR A 339 -5.26 0.31 -18.12
N ARG A 340 -5.38 1.13 -19.16
CA ARG A 340 -6.67 1.64 -19.64
C ARG A 340 -7.62 0.51 -20.00
N PHE A 341 -7.15 -0.49 -20.75
CA PHE A 341 -7.98 -1.64 -21.11
C PHE A 341 -8.44 -2.42 -19.88
N ALA A 342 -7.58 -2.65 -18.88
CA ALA A 342 -7.96 -3.26 -17.61
C ALA A 342 -9.05 -2.42 -16.90
N TYR A 343 -8.86 -1.10 -16.80
CA TYR A 343 -9.83 -0.19 -16.21
C TYR A 343 -11.19 -0.22 -16.94
N GLU A 344 -11.19 -0.14 -18.26
CA GLU A 344 -12.40 -0.23 -19.10
C GLU A 344 -13.12 -1.58 -18.97
N SER A 345 -12.38 -2.64 -18.61
CA SER A 345 -12.91 -3.98 -18.34
C SER A 345 -13.39 -4.17 -16.89
N GLY A 346 -13.46 -3.10 -16.08
CA GLY A 346 -13.97 -3.14 -14.70
C GLY A 346 -12.94 -3.53 -13.64
N VAL A 347 -11.66 -3.70 -14.01
CA VAL A 347 -10.59 -3.99 -13.05
C VAL A 347 -10.28 -2.75 -12.23
N ASP A 348 -10.25 -2.86 -10.89
CA ASP A 348 -9.75 -1.81 -10.03
C ASP A 348 -8.25 -1.61 -10.22
N ILE A 349 -7.84 -0.35 -10.45
CA ILE A 349 -6.44 0.05 -10.58
C ILE A 349 -6.01 0.71 -9.27
N SER A 350 -4.89 0.30 -8.69
CA SER A 350 -4.28 0.99 -7.55
C SER A 350 -3.06 1.82 -7.96
N ALA A 351 -2.86 2.94 -7.26
CA ALA A 351 -1.71 3.80 -7.46
C ALA A 351 -0.53 3.30 -6.62
N GLY A 352 0.50 2.77 -7.28
CA GLY A 352 1.74 2.29 -6.68
C GLY A 352 2.94 2.67 -7.52
N THR A 353 4.01 3.15 -6.90
CA THR A 353 5.12 3.77 -7.63
C THR A 353 6.24 2.82 -8.01
N ASP A 354 6.53 1.80 -7.19
CA ASP A 354 7.73 0.94 -7.26
C ASP A 354 9.04 1.75 -7.41
N GLY A 355 9.09 2.89 -6.71
CA GLY A 355 10.27 3.73 -6.75
C GLY A 355 10.24 4.90 -5.78
N MET A 356 11.41 5.49 -5.60
CA MET A 356 11.62 6.66 -4.75
C MET A 356 12.45 7.72 -5.47
N LEU A 357 12.06 8.97 -5.28
CA LEU A 357 12.78 10.12 -5.82
C LEU A 357 13.93 10.54 -4.89
N GLY A 358 14.96 11.17 -5.44
CA GLY A 358 16.12 11.69 -4.72
C GLY A 358 15.79 12.71 -3.62
N TYR A 359 16.83 13.22 -2.97
CA TYR A 359 16.67 14.19 -1.88
C TYR A 359 16.15 15.55 -2.34
N ASP A 360 16.41 15.91 -3.59
CA ASP A 360 16.02 17.16 -4.25
C ASP A 360 14.55 17.20 -4.67
N ALA A 361 13.85 16.06 -4.66
CA ALA A 361 12.43 16.03 -4.97
C ALA A 361 11.59 16.62 -3.82
N GLU A 362 10.71 17.53 -4.16
CA GLU A 362 9.79 18.17 -3.20
C GLU A 362 8.66 17.23 -2.77
N TYR A 363 8.14 16.43 -3.70
CA TYR A 363 7.04 15.49 -3.49
C TYR A 363 7.47 14.05 -3.77
N PRO A 364 6.79 13.04 -3.18
CA PRO A 364 6.96 11.64 -3.55
C PRO A 364 6.52 11.34 -5.00
N ALA A 365 7.06 10.25 -5.56
CA ALA A 365 6.73 9.78 -6.91
C ALA A 365 5.24 9.41 -7.11
N LEU A 366 4.47 9.26 -6.04
CA LEU A 366 3.03 8.99 -6.14
C LEU A 366 2.30 10.06 -6.95
N PHE A 367 2.69 11.32 -6.83
CA PHE A 367 2.07 12.39 -7.60
C PHE A 367 2.33 12.27 -9.10
N ASP A 368 3.53 11.81 -9.46
CA ASP A 368 3.86 11.52 -10.86
C ASP A 368 3.08 10.28 -11.36
N GLU A 369 2.88 9.25 -10.49
CA GLU A 369 2.03 8.09 -10.83
C GLU A 369 0.59 8.52 -11.11
N LEU A 370 0.01 9.42 -10.29
CA LEU A 370 -1.34 9.95 -10.52
C LEU A 370 -1.46 10.69 -11.86
N GLU A 371 -0.47 11.51 -12.21
CA GLU A 371 -0.42 12.19 -13.51
C GLU A 371 -0.30 11.20 -14.67
N VAL A 372 0.55 10.17 -14.54
CA VAL A 372 0.73 9.15 -15.58
C VAL A 372 -0.52 8.29 -15.74
N LEU A 373 -1.23 7.95 -14.65
CA LEU A 373 -2.53 7.27 -14.71
C LEU A 373 -3.57 8.11 -15.47
N ALA A 374 -3.65 9.41 -15.21
CA ALA A 374 -4.54 10.31 -15.93
C ALA A 374 -4.14 10.46 -17.40
N GLU A 375 -2.84 10.61 -17.68
CA GLU A 375 -2.33 10.95 -19.02
C GLU A 375 -2.20 9.73 -19.95
N LYS A 376 -1.61 8.61 -19.44
CA LYS A 376 -1.28 7.44 -20.27
C LYS A 376 -2.35 6.36 -20.23
N ALA A 377 -3.03 6.20 -19.08
CA ALA A 377 -4.17 5.28 -18.97
C ALA A 377 -5.50 6.02 -19.21
N GLU A 378 -5.50 7.33 -19.44
CA GLU A 378 -6.65 8.17 -19.70
C GLU A 378 -7.79 7.97 -18.67
N MET A 379 -7.41 7.74 -17.41
CA MET A 379 -8.38 7.56 -16.33
C MET A 379 -8.97 8.92 -15.91
N PRO A 380 -10.28 9.01 -15.70
CA PRO A 380 -10.90 10.22 -15.18
C PRO A 380 -10.30 10.65 -13.83
N PRO A 381 -10.13 11.96 -13.54
CA PRO A 381 -9.51 12.44 -12.32
C PRO A 381 -10.09 11.83 -11.02
N LEU A 382 -11.42 11.69 -10.90
CA LEU A 382 -12.05 11.05 -9.75
C LEU A 382 -11.64 9.58 -9.60
N GLN A 383 -11.42 8.85 -10.70
CA GLN A 383 -10.98 7.46 -10.66
C GLN A 383 -9.49 7.34 -10.34
N VAL A 384 -8.67 8.30 -10.77
CA VAL A 384 -7.26 8.39 -10.36
C VAL A 384 -7.16 8.65 -8.85
N ILE A 385 -7.97 9.56 -8.30
CA ILE A 385 -8.02 9.80 -6.85
C ILE A 385 -8.50 8.53 -6.13
N ARG A 386 -9.54 7.86 -6.63
CA ARG A 386 -10.04 6.60 -6.10
C ARG A 386 -8.95 5.50 -6.07
N SER A 387 -8.07 5.46 -7.07
CA SER A 387 -6.94 4.51 -7.14
C SER A 387 -5.97 4.66 -5.96
N ALA A 388 -5.70 5.89 -5.53
CA ALA A 388 -4.79 6.19 -4.43
C ALA A 388 -5.50 6.31 -3.06
N THR A 389 -6.80 6.08 -2.98
CA THR A 389 -7.58 6.20 -1.74
C THR A 389 -8.34 4.91 -1.45
N TYR A 390 -9.55 4.76 -1.96
CA TYR A 390 -10.39 3.58 -1.72
C TYR A 390 -9.76 2.29 -2.24
N VAL A 391 -9.27 2.27 -3.48
CA VAL A 391 -8.60 1.07 -4.03
C VAL A 391 -7.32 0.77 -3.28
N GLY A 392 -6.54 1.81 -2.91
CA GLY A 392 -5.38 1.66 -2.03
C GLY A 392 -5.72 0.99 -0.70
N ALA A 393 -6.84 1.37 -0.08
CA ALA A 393 -7.33 0.72 1.14
C ALA A 393 -7.74 -0.74 0.90
N ARG A 394 -8.41 -1.05 -0.22
CA ARG A 394 -8.75 -2.43 -0.63
C ARG A 394 -7.52 -3.31 -0.83
N VAL A 395 -6.46 -2.77 -1.42
CA VAL A 395 -5.16 -3.48 -1.56
C VAL A 395 -4.64 -3.96 -0.21
N LEU A 396 -4.89 -3.17 0.84
CA LEU A 396 -4.47 -3.45 2.21
C LEU A 396 -5.50 -4.29 3.00
N GLY A 397 -6.73 -4.46 2.50
CA GLY A 397 -7.86 -5.05 3.23
C GLY A 397 -8.39 -4.16 4.34
N LEU A 398 -8.38 -2.84 4.13
CA LEU A 398 -8.74 -1.81 5.12
C LEU A 398 -9.83 -0.86 4.62
N GLU A 399 -10.55 -1.25 3.58
CA GLU A 399 -11.61 -0.42 2.97
C GLU A 399 -12.76 -0.09 3.91
N ASP A 400 -12.98 -0.90 4.94
CA ASP A 400 -13.96 -0.63 6.00
C ASP A 400 -13.46 0.38 7.04
N ASP A 401 -12.12 0.61 7.13
CA ASP A 401 -11.48 1.48 8.12
C ASP A 401 -11.05 2.84 7.54
N ARG A 402 -10.68 2.91 6.25
CA ARG A 402 -10.11 4.09 5.59
C ARG A 402 -10.32 4.10 4.08
N GLY A 403 -9.77 5.10 3.39
CA GLY A 403 -9.81 5.22 1.93
C GLY A 403 -11.01 6.00 1.39
N THR A 404 -12.02 6.27 2.21
CA THR A 404 -13.14 7.17 1.91
C THR A 404 -13.45 8.07 3.11
N ILE A 405 -14.12 9.20 2.86
CA ILE A 405 -14.59 10.12 3.92
C ILE A 405 -16.03 9.76 4.29
N GLU A 406 -16.16 8.87 5.27
CA GLU A 406 -17.43 8.38 5.78
C GLU A 406 -17.41 8.30 7.32
N ALA A 407 -18.58 8.48 7.93
CA ALA A 407 -18.71 8.32 9.38
C ALA A 407 -18.31 6.91 9.83
N GLY A 408 -17.54 6.83 10.92
CA GLY A 408 -16.95 5.60 11.46
C GLY A 408 -15.54 5.29 10.96
N LYS A 409 -15.12 5.82 9.82
CA LYS A 409 -13.78 5.60 9.28
C LYS A 409 -12.72 6.46 9.96
N ARG A 410 -11.47 6.06 9.81
CA ARG A 410 -10.31 6.75 10.35
C ARG A 410 -10.18 8.13 9.73
N ALA A 411 -9.84 9.12 10.55
CA ALA A 411 -9.62 10.49 10.11
C ALA A 411 -8.24 10.64 9.47
N ASP A 412 -8.08 10.03 8.29
CA ASP A 412 -6.94 10.19 7.39
C ASP A 412 -7.41 11.07 6.24
N LEU A 413 -7.02 12.35 6.26
CA LEU A 413 -7.56 13.40 5.41
C LEU A 413 -6.44 14.25 4.81
N ILE A 414 -6.67 14.80 3.60
CA ILE A 414 -5.80 15.83 3.02
C ILE A 414 -6.63 17.03 2.56
N PHE A 415 -6.04 18.21 2.72
CA PHE A 415 -6.60 19.48 2.27
C PHE A 415 -5.71 20.03 1.17
N LEU A 416 -6.31 20.32 0.00
CA LEU A 416 -5.64 20.92 -1.13
C LEU A 416 -6.16 22.36 -1.32
N SER A 417 -5.28 23.27 -1.77
CA SER A 417 -5.65 24.65 -2.08
C SER A 417 -6.11 24.86 -3.53
N LYS A 418 -6.00 23.83 -4.39
CA LYS A 418 -6.40 23.88 -5.79
C LYS A 418 -7.22 22.67 -6.17
N ASN A 419 -8.10 22.81 -7.16
CA ASN A 419 -8.98 21.76 -7.64
C ASN A 419 -8.20 20.64 -8.37
N PRO A 420 -8.10 19.42 -7.83
CA PRO A 420 -7.41 18.31 -8.49
C PRO A 420 -8.20 17.73 -9.68
N LEU A 421 -9.47 18.07 -9.83
CA LEU A 421 -10.30 17.62 -10.96
C LEU A 421 -10.08 18.45 -12.22
N GLU A 422 -9.57 19.67 -12.10
CA GLU A 422 -9.21 20.53 -13.23
C GLU A 422 -7.83 20.17 -13.80
N ASP A 423 -6.89 19.82 -12.93
CA ASP A 423 -5.54 19.43 -13.29
C ASP A 423 -4.99 18.48 -12.21
N MET A 424 -4.55 17.30 -12.59
CA MET A 424 -4.01 16.32 -11.65
C MET A 424 -2.74 16.82 -10.94
N ALA A 425 -1.98 17.74 -11.55
CA ALA A 425 -0.83 18.40 -10.91
C ALA A 425 -1.24 19.17 -9.64
N ASN A 426 -2.50 19.60 -9.53
CA ASN A 426 -3.05 20.25 -8.33
C ASN A 426 -3.10 19.34 -7.10
N MET A 427 -2.96 18.04 -7.26
CA MET A 427 -2.75 17.12 -6.12
C MET A 427 -1.54 17.52 -5.27
N ARG A 428 -0.54 18.21 -5.83
CA ARG A 428 0.62 18.76 -5.09
C ARG A 428 0.29 20.01 -4.27
N SER A 429 -0.91 20.57 -4.36
CA SER A 429 -1.30 21.77 -3.60
C SER A 429 -1.70 21.47 -2.14
N VAL A 430 -1.09 20.47 -1.54
CA VAL A 430 -1.34 20.04 -0.15
C VAL A 430 -1.03 21.18 0.83
N VAL A 431 -1.99 21.50 1.69
CA VAL A 431 -1.83 22.49 2.78
C VAL A 431 -1.81 21.83 4.15
N LEU A 432 -2.55 20.73 4.29
CA LEU A 432 -2.65 19.99 5.55
C LEU A 432 -2.88 18.50 5.27
N THR A 433 -2.15 17.64 5.96
CA THR A 433 -2.45 16.23 6.11
C THR A 433 -2.93 15.98 7.52
N VAL A 434 -4.02 15.23 7.68
CA VAL A 434 -4.49 14.72 8.98
C VAL A 434 -4.35 13.20 8.93
N LYS A 435 -3.65 12.61 9.90
CA LYS A 435 -3.51 11.17 10.04
C LYS A 435 -3.98 10.72 11.41
N GLY A 436 -5.06 9.95 11.45
CA GLY A 436 -5.66 9.52 12.71
C GLY A 436 -5.90 10.69 13.66
N GLY A 437 -6.43 11.79 13.14
CA GLY A 437 -6.70 13.00 13.88
C GLY A 437 -5.49 13.89 14.22
N THR A 438 -4.27 13.53 13.83
CA THR A 438 -3.06 14.34 14.06
C THR A 438 -2.71 15.15 12.82
N ASP A 439 -2.43 16.43 13.00
CA ASP A 439 -2.16 17.40 11.95
C ASP A 439 -0.69 17.42 11.53
N TYR A 440 -0.46 17.46 10.23
CA TYR A 440 0.85 17.64 9.57
C TYR A 440 0.71 18.77 8.54
N PRO A 441 0.78 20.06 8.98
CA PRO A 441 0.67 21.19 8.06
C PRO A 441 1.89 21.26 7.14
N ARG A 442 1.65 21.45 5.84
CA ARG A 442 2.72 21.45 4.82
C ARG A 442 3.81 22.48 5.10
N GLU A 443 3.45 23.62 5.65
CA GLU A 443 4.39 24.70 6.02
C GLU A 443 5.42 24.27 7.09
N ALA A 444 5.11 23.24 7.89
CA ALA A 444 6.04 22.68 8.89
C ALA A 444 6.96 21.57 8.29
N TYR A 445 6.87 21.30 7.00
CA TYR A 445 7.69 20.27 6.35
C TYR A 445 9.15 20.69 6.25
N ALA A 446 10.04 19.89 6.82
CA ALA A 446 11.48 19.98 6.62
C ALA A 446 11.92 18.93 5.58
N PRO A 447 12.42 19.35 4.41
CA PRO A 447 12.90 18.42 3.39
C PRO A 447 14.03 17.53 3.91
N PRO A 448 14.16 16.28 3.40
CA PRO A 448 15.30 15.45 3.74
C PRO A 448 16.61 16.11 3.29
N THR A 449 17.61 15.97 4.12
CA THR A 449 18.98 16.36 3.72
C THR A 449 19.63 15.27 2.88
N LYS A 450 20.68 15.64 2.14
CA LYS A 450 21.48 14.66 1.40
C LYS A 450 22.09 13.61 2.33
N ALA A 451 22.58 14.02 3.50
CA ALA A 451 23.16 13.11 4.50
C ALA A 451 22.14 12.08 5.01
N GLU A 452 20.88 12.48 5.26
CA GLU A 452 19.83 11.55 5.69
C GLU A 452 19.52 10.49 4.63
N LEU A 453 19.55 10.82 3.32
CA LEU A 453 19.20 9.89 2.25
C LEU A 453 20.36 9.08 1.69
N GLU A 454 21.55 9.66 1.62
CA GLU A 454 22.74 9.02 1.04
C GLU A 454 23.74 8.53 2.09
N GLY A 455 23.58 8.92 3.35
CA GLY A 455 24.52 8.70 4.44
C GLY A 455 25.66 9.74 4.45
N GLU A 456 26.33 9.85 5.58
CA GLU A 456 27.62 10.57 5.65
C GLU A 456 28.67 9.70 4.95
N LYS A 457 29.41 10.30 4.01
CA LYS A 457 30.50 9.62 3.27
C LYS A 457 31.73 9.45 4.16
#